data_31f0d86f6c7f7385797fbc9154422f19
#
_entry.id   31f0d86f6c7f7385797fbc9154422f19
#
_cell.length_a   1.000
_cell.length_b   1.000
_cell.length_c   1.000
_cell.angle_alpha   90.00
_cell.angle_beta   90.00
_cell.angle_gamma   90.00
#
_symmetry.space_group_name_H-M   'P 1'
#
loop_
_entity.id
_entity.type
_entity.pdbx_description
1 polymer ?
#
loop_
_entity_poly.entity_id
_entity_poly.type
_entity_poly.pdbx_seq_one_letter_code
_entity_poly.pdbx_strand_id
1 'polypeptide(L)'
;MPQSTIPSLFLLIFSLLTSLNTALADASTALVAMEDSQNPLIRISTSKGEMYLELYPLEAPNNVENFIALAEGEKEFTNLKTGEPIQSRYYNGMRFHRVVPGFIIQAGSPAINPLGLQVSLLNDEINANALGLDQIPALNPDGSFADVLNIESKPDFHEEILTPLYSQRNITDVEAALSRQYQVLETLQELSVKSVYENQGYRYDDSLESRPIERGTVALANSGPDSNGSEFFISLTAAEWLWGKYTVIGKVVEGQEVMDSIGNTAIDPGQFSSLSTLIYSVRKAN
;
A
#
# COMPACT_ATOMS: atom_id res chain seq x y z
N MET A 1 46.71 -71.34 9.92
CA MET A 1 45.89 -70.40 9.11
C MET A 1 44.95 -69.64 10.09
N PRO A 2 45.17 -68.37 10.40
CA PRO A 2 44.26 -67.62 11.26
C PRO A 2 43.22 -66.88 10.38
N GLN A 3 41.98 -67.06 10.76
CA GLN A 3 40.82 -66.33 10.21
C GLN A 3 40.82 -64.87 10.71
N SER A 4 40.77 -63.91 9.82
CA SER A 4 40.62 -62.51 10.09
C SER A 4 39.13 -62.16 10.21
N THR A 5 38.70 -61.72 11.38
CA THR A 5 37.39 -61.17 11.63
C THR A 5 37.41 -59.66 11.35
N ILE A 6 36.57 -59.22 10.40
CA ILE A 6 36.33 -57.80 10.07
C ILE A 6 35.20 -57.32 11.01
N PRO A 7 35.35 -56.23 11.76
CA PRO A 7 34.22 -55.66 12.52
C PRO A 7 33.34 -54.81 11.61
N SER A 8 32.06 -55.15 11.57
CA SER A 8 31.01 -54.35 10.90
C SER A 8 30.82 -53.03 11.66
N LEU A 9 31.19 -51.93 11.00
CA LEU A 9 30.93 -50.59 11.47
C LEU A 9 29.47 -50.21 11.14
N PHE A 10 28.59 -50.27 12.13
CA PHE A 10 27.22 -49.74 12.03
C PHE A 10 27.26 -48.22 12.03
N LEU A 11 27.06 -47.60 10.85
CA LEU A 11 26.89 -46.16 10.70
C LEU A 11 25.45 -45.81 11.07
N LEU A 12 25.26 -45.30 12.30
CA LEU A 12 23.98 -44.68 12.72
C LEU A 12 23.83 -43.32 12.04
N ILE A 13 23.06 -43.28 10.95
CA ILE A 13 22.63 -42.02 10.33
C ILE A 13 21.49 -41.49 11.20
N PHE A 14 21.80 -40.51 12.07
CA PHE A 14 20.81 -39.71 12.79
C PHE A 14 20.30 -38.69 11.76
N SER A 15 19.19 -38.99 11.08
CA SER A 15 18.48 -38.02 10.27
C SER A 15 17.78 -37.03 11.20
N LEU A 16 18.40 -35.85 11.36
CA LEU A 16 17.78 -34.71 12.02
C LEU A 16 16.68 -34.21 11.07
N LEU A 17 15.46 -34.73 11.24
CA LEU A 17 14.25 -34.13 10.68
C LEU A 17 13.99 -32.83 11.47
N THR A 18 14.58 -31.74 11.00
CA THR A 18 14.08 -30.41 11.36
C THR A 18 12.73 -30.26 10.67
N SER A 19 11.65 -30.58 11.39
CA SER A 19 10.33 -30.13 11.02
C SER A 19 10.36 -28.61 11.01
N LEU A 20 10.39 -27.98 9.83
CA LEU A 20 9.95 -26.60 9.69
C LEU A 20 8.46 -26.61 10.08
N ASN A 21 8.17 -26.36 11.35
CA ASN A 21 6.86 -25.87 11.75
C ASN A 21 6.76 -24.45 11.20
N THR A 22 6.25 -24.32 9.97
CA THR A 22 5.66 -23.05 9.54
C THR A 22 4.45 -22.88 10.44
N ALA A 23 4.59 -22.09 11.50
CA ALA A 23 3.45 -21.68 12.30
C ALA A 23 2.46 -21.05 11.33
N LEU A 24 1.26 -21.60 11.25
CA LEU A 24 0.19 -20.98 10.49
C LEU A 24 -0.16 -19.66 11.19
N ALA A 25 -0.32 -18.59 10.45
CA ALA A 25 -0.75 -17.32 10.98
C ALA A 25 -2.06 -17.52 11.76
N ASP A 26 -2.10 -17.05 13.00
CA ASP A 26 -3.28 -17.20 13.87
C ASP A 26 -3.64 -15.89 14.58
N ALA A 27 -4.93 -15.79 14.98
CA ALA A 27 -5.46 -14.58 15.59
C ALA A 27 -4.83 -14.29 16.97
N SER A 28 -4.39 -15.30 17.72
CA SER A 28 -3.82 -15.09 19.06
C SER A 28 -2.42 -14.47 18.96
N THR A 29 -1.61 -14.93 18.03
CA THR A 29 -0.30 -14.35 17.72
C THR A 29 -0.47 -12.93 17.16
N ALA A 30 -1.44 -12.72 16.26
CA ALA A 30 -1.74 -11.42 15.71
C ALA A 30 -2.12 -10.39 16.79
N LEU A 31 -3.01 -10.75 17.72
CA LEU A 31 -3.40 -9.89 18.84
C LEU A 31 -2.22 -9.46 19.73
N VAL A 32 -1.25 -10.34 19.94
CA VAL A 32 -0.04 -10.03 20.71
C VAL A 32 0.91 -9.11 19.93
N ALA A 33 0.90 -9.19 18.60
CA ALA A 33 1.76 -8.39 17.73
C ALA A 33 1.21 -7.00 17.41
N MET A 34 -0.05 -6.70 17.78
CA MET A 34 -0.65 -5.37 17.62
C MET A 34 0.07 -4.32 18.48
N GLU A 35 0.18 -3.12 17.97
CA GLU A 35 0.69 -1.96 18.70
C GLU A 35 -0.34 -1.44 19.72
N ASP A 36 -1.62 -1.45 19.35
CA ASP A 36 -2.73 -1.09 20.24
C ASP A 36 -3.85 -2.14 20.14
N SER A 37 -4.14 -2.79 21.26
CA SER A 37 -5.21 -3.80 21.36
C SER A 37 -6.63 -3.25 21.13
N GLN A 38 -6.81 -1.94 21.11
CA GLN A 38 -8.08 -1.28 20.80
C GLN A 38 -8.30 -1.10 19.29
N ASN A 39 -7.24 -1.21 18.52
CA ASN A 39 -7.30 -1.13 17.07
C ASN A 39 -8.07 -2.32 16.47
N PRO A 40 -8.78 -2.14 15.35
CA PRO A 40 -9.40 -3.24 14.64
C PRO A 40 -8.34 -4.21 14.09
N LEU A 41 -8.51 -5.49 14.36
CA LEU A 41 -7.74 -6.57 13.74
C LEU A 41 -8.56 -7.16 12.59
N ILE A 42 -8.00 -7.18 11.39
CA ILE A 42 -8.62 -7.72 10.18
C ILE A 42 -7.88 -8.97 9.74
N ARG A 43 -8.62 -10.05 9.49
CA ARG A 43 -8.11 -11.26 8.84
C ARG A 43 -8.39 -11.22 7.35
N ILE A 44 -7.36 -11.42 6.55
CA ILE A 44 -7.45 -11.69 5.11
C ILE A 44 -7.14 -13.18 4.89
N SER A 45 -8.15 -13.96 4.51
CA SER A 45 -7.99 -15.37 4.15
C SER A 45 -7.81 -15.50 2.66
N THR A 46 -6.71 -16.14 2.23
CA THR A 46 -6.32 -16.26 0.82
C THR A 46 -6.03 -17.70 0.41
N SER A 47 -5.90 -17.92 -0.90
CA SER A 47 -5.46 -19.22 -1.43
C SER A 47 -4.01 -19.60 -1.07
N LYS A 48 -3.27 -18.68 -0.44
CA LYS A 48 -1.88 -18.91 0.02
C LYS A 48 -1.73 -18.94 1.54
N GLY A 49 -2.80 -18.70 2.28
CA GLY A 49 -2.82 -18.66 3.73
C GLY A 49 -3.55 -17.43 4.25
N GLU A 50 -3.42 -17.19 5.53
CA GLU A 50 -4.04 -16.08 6.24
C GLU A 50 -3.02 -15.00 6.58
N MET A 51 -3.47 -13.74 6.53
CA MET A 51 -2.73 -12.57 7.02
C MET A 51 -3.64 -11.79 7.97
N TYR A 52 -3.05 -11.15 8.97
CA TYR A 52 -3.76 -10.30 9.91
C TYR A 52 -3.20 -8.88 9.83
N LEU A 53 -4.10 -7.92 9.74
CA LEU A 53 -3.81 -6.51 9.65
C LEU A 53 -4.32 -5.80 10.90
N GLU A 54 -3.48 -5.04 11.56
CA GLU A 54 -3.90 -4.02 12.51
C GLU A 54 -4.24 -2.75 11.71
N LEU A 55 -5.44 -2.19 11.88
CA LEU A 55 -5.84 -0.94 11.25
C LEU A 55 -5.69 0.23 12.19
N TYR A 56 -5.47 1.43 11.64
CA TYR A 56 -5.16 2.67 12.37
C TYR A 56 -6.30 3.70 12.29
N PRO A 57 -7.41 3.53 13.04
CA PRO A 57 -8.58 4.40 12.94
C PRO A 57 -8.34 5.84 13.45
N LEU A 58 -7.29 6.09 14.24
CA LEU A 58 -6.93 7.44 14.67
C LEU A 58 -6.13 8.20 13.60
N GLU A 59 -5.49 7.49 12.69
CA GLU A 59 -4.68 8.07 11.62
C GLU A 59 -5.51 8.30 10.34
N ALA A 60 -6.45 7.39 10.05
CA ALA A 60 -7.31 7.45 8.86
C ALA A 60 -8.75 7.02 9.17
N PRO A 61 -9.48 7.79 10.00
CA PRO A 61 -10.78 7.37 10.53
C PRO A 61 -11.81 7.00 9.47
N ASN A 62 -12.02 7.84 8.47
CA ASN A 62 -13.03 7.61 7.43
C ASN A 62 -12.61 6.49 6.47
N ASN A 63 -11.33 6.42 6.12
CA ASN A 63 -10.79 5.40 5.21
C ASN A 63 -10.77 4.02 5.87
N VAL A 64 -10.42 3.93 7.16
CA VAL A 64 -10.48 2.69 7.95
C VAL A 64 -11.92 2.22 8.13
N GLU A 65 -12.86 3.12 8.49
CA GLU A 65 -14.28 2.80 8.60
C GLU A 65 -14.83 2.25 7.27
N ASN A 66 -14.50 2.92 6.15
CA ASN A 66 -14.91 2.47 4.82
C ASN A 66 -14.35 1.09 4.48
N PHE A 67 -13.06 0.83 4.76
CA PHE A 67 -12.43 -0.46 4.52
C PHE A 67 -13.14 -1.59 5.30
N ILE A 68 -13.44 -1.36 6.59
CA ILE A 68 -14.16 -2.32 7.44
C ILE A 68 -15.58 -2.54 6.91
N ALA A 69 -16.32 -1.48 6.60
CA ALA A 69 -17.68 -1.57 6.11
C ALA A 69 -17.77 -2.34 4.77
N LEU A 70 -16.78 -2.17 3.89
CA LEU A 70 -16.65 -2.96 2.66
C LEU A 70 -16.35 -4.44 2.95
N ALA A 71 -15.46 -4.71 3.91
CA ALA A 71 -15.08 -6.07 4.30
C ALA A 71 -16.23 -6.83 4.94
N GLU A 72 -17.02 -6.17 5.81
CA GLU A 72 -18.14 -6.79 6.54
C GLU A 72 -19.46 -6.80 5.76
N GLY A 73 -19.51 -6.08 4.61
CA GLY A 73 -20.72 -6.01 3.79
C GLY A 73 -21.77 -5.09 4.36
N GLU A 74 -21.36 -4.04 5.06
CA GLU A 74 -22.23 -3.02 5.64
C GLU A 74 -22.61 -1.93 4.61
N LYS A 75 -21.90 -1.86 3.49
CA LYS A 75 -22.22 -0.96 2.37
C LYS A 75 -23.29 -1.57 1.47
N GLU A 76 -24.28 -0.75 1.11
CA GLU A 76 -25.25 -1.08 0.08
C GLU A 76 -24.72 -0.62 -1.29
N PHE A 77 -24.86 -1.48 -2.27
CA PHE A 77 -24.49 -1.23 -3.66
C PHE A 77 -25.74 -1.31 -4.55
N THR A 78 -25.67 -0.68 -5.71
CA THR A 78 -26.70 -0.84 -6.74
C THR A 78 -26.24 -1.84 -7.79
N ASN A 79 -27.05 -2.84 -8.08
CA ASN A 79 -26.84 -3.72 -9.21
C ASN A 79 -27.04 -2.92 -10.50
N LEU A 80 -25.98 -2.69 -11.24
CA LEU A 80 -26.01 -1.87 -12.45
C LEU A 80 -26.88 -2.47 -13.58
N LYS A 81 -27.22 -3.78 -13.52
CA LYS A 81 -28.04 -4.46 -14.52
C LYS A 81 -29.52 -4.44 -14.17
N THR A 82 -29.87 -4.56 -12.88
CA THR A 82 -31.26 -4.67 -12.45
C THR A 82 -31.77 -3.41 -11.75
N GLY A 83 -30.90 -2.52 -11.30
CA GLY A 83 -31.25 -1.37 -10.47
C GLY A 83 -31.56 -1.71 -9.00
N GLU A 84 -31.49 -2.99 -8.64
CA GLU A 84 -31.83 -3.45 -7.28
C GLU A 84 -30.65 -3.25 -6.31
N PRO A 85 -30.92 -3.00 -5.01
CA PRO A 85 -29.89 -2.94 -4.00
C PRO A 85 -29.22 -4.31 -3.80
N ILE A 86 -27.91 -4.30 -3.65
CA ILE A 86 -27.11 -5.47 -3.30
C ILE A 86 -26.34 -5.15 -2.02
N GLN A 87 -26.46 -6.01 -1.02
CA GLN A 87 -25.57 -6.02 0.13
C GLN A 87 -24.57 -7.17 -0.03
N SER A 88 -23.29 -6.85 -0.12
CA SER A 88 -22.24 -7.84 -0.36
C SER A 88 -20.96 -7.46 0.34
N ARG A 89 -20.25 -8.47 0.80
CA ARG A 89 -18.87 -8.33 1.28
C ARG A 89 -17.95 -8.12 0.10
N TYR A 90 -17.47 -6.89 -0.05
CA TYR A 90 -16.84 -6.38 -1.25
C TYR A 90 -15.65 -7.22 -1.71
N TYR A 91 -14.77 -7.62 -0.79
CA TYR A 91 -13.50 -8.27 -1.10
C TYR A 91 -13.59 -9.78 -1.37
N ASN A 92 -14.75 -10.40 -1.12
CA ASN A 92 -14.91 -11.84 -1.33
C ASN A 92 -14.81 -12.21 -2.81
N GLY A 93 -13.94 -13.19 -3.10
CA GLY A 93 -13.71 -13.65 -4.47
C GLY A 93 -12.83 -12.74 -5.32
N MET A 94 -12.35 -11.63 -4.76
CA MET A 94 -11.36 -10.78 -5.43
C MET A 94 -9.98 -11.43 -5.45
N ARG A 95 -9.06 -10.82 -6.18
CA ARG A 95 -7.70 -11.31 -6.33
C ARG A 95 -6.70 -10.19 -6.10
N PHE A 96 -5.48 -10.57 -5.69
CA PHE A 96 -4.34 -9.67 -5.83
C PHE A 96 -4.02 -9.57 -7.32
N HIS A 97 -4.56 -8.55 -7.96
CA HIS A 97 -4.54 -8.38 -9.41
C HIS A 97 -3.25 -7.74 -9.92
N ARG A 98 -2.52 -7.05 -9.06
CA ARG A 98 -1.21 -6.47 -9.38
C ARG A 98 -0.22 -6.89 -8.31
N VAL A 99 0.87 -7.51 -8.75
CA VAL A 99 2.00 -7.88 -7.92
C VAL A 99 3.26 -7.37 -8.60
N VAL A 100 3.98 -6.52 -7.88
CA VAL A 100 5.31 -6.06 -8.29
C VAL A 100 6.31 -6.66 -7.29
N PRO A 101 7.07 -7.69 -7.68
CA PRO A 101 7.99 -8.37 -6.78
C PRO A 101 8.96 -7.40 -6.10
N GLY A 102 9.11 -7.54 -4.78
CA GLY A 102 9.98 -6.67 -3.97
C GLY A 102 9.43 -5.25 -3.75
N PHE A 103 8.24 -4.92 -4.25
CA PHE A 103 7.63 -3.60 -4.09
C PHE A 103 6.26 -3.66 -3.44
N ILE A 104 5.21 -4.12 -4.14
CA ILE A 104 3.83 -4.15 -3.60
C ILE A 104 3.04 -5.37 -4.07
N ILE A 105 2.02 -5.72 -3.28
CA ILE A 105 0.88 -6.56 -3.68
C ILE A 105 -0.41 -5.74 -3.54
N GLN A 106 -1.28 -5.75 -4.56
CA GLN A 106 -2.42 -4.84 -4.67
C GLN A 106 -3.71 -5.59 -5.01
N ALA A 107 -4.80 -5.24 -4.33
CA ALA A 107 -6.11 -5.85 -4.46
C ALA A 107 -7.24 -4.81 -4.29
N GLY A 108 -8.48 -5.22 -4.52
CA GLY A 108 -9.66 -4.40 -4.20
C GLY A 108 -10.15 -3.48 -5.31
N SER A 109 -9.57 -3.55 -6.54
CA SER A 109 -9.97 -2.66 -7.64
C SER A 109 -11.42 -2.87 -8.09
N PRO A 110 -12.24 -1.79 -8.17
CA PRO A 110 -13.61 -1.88 -8.69
C PRO A 110 -13.69 -2.43 -10.12
N ALA A 111 -12.66 -2.16 -10.94
CA ALA A 111 -12.63 -2.59 -12.34
C ALA A 111 -12.67 -4.13 -12.51
N ILE A 112 -12.26 -4.86 -11.49
CA ILE A 112 -12.19 -6.33 -11.49
C ILE A 112 -13.05 -6.97 -10.41
N ASN A 113 -13.94 -6.19 -9.77
CA ASN A 113 -14.87 -6.75 -8.79
C ASN A 113 -15.82 -7.75 -9.48
N PRO A 114 -15.95 -9.01 -8.99
CA PRO A 114 -16.75 -10.04 -9.65
C PRO A 114 -18.22 -9.69 -9.82
N LEU A 115 -18.74 -8.81 -8.97
CA LEU A 115 -20.13 -8.34 -8.99
C LEU A 115 -20.27 -6.98 -9.69
N GLY A 116 -19.19 -6.36 -10.15
CA GLY A 116 -19.20 -5.04 -10.78
C GLY A 116 -19.56 -3.90 -9.82
N LEU A 117 -19.30 -4.07 -8.52
CA LEU A 117 -19.65 -3.07 -7.51
C LEU A 117 -18.75 -1.84 -7.64
N GLN A 118 -19.35 -0.66 -7.57
CA GLN A 118 -18.66 0.62 -7.56
C GLN A 118 -18.62 1.19 -6.15
N VAL A 119 -17.55 1.86 -5.79
CA VAL A 119 -17.32 2.44 -4.47
C VAL A 119 -17.16 3.95 -4.62
N SER A 120 -17.75 4.71 -3.70
CA SER A 120 -17.54 6.16 -3.62
C SER A 120 -16.11 6.46 -3.22
N LEU A 121 -15.54 7.51 -3.80
CA LEU A 121 -14.22 7.98 -3.44
C LEU A 121 -14.24 8.76 -2.13
N LEU A 122 -13.15 8.70 -1.40
CA LEU A 122 -12.89 9.39 -0.15
C LEU A 122 -11.67 10.28 -0.28
N ASN A 123 -11.64 11.29 0.54
CA ASN A 123 -10.49 12.19 0.66
C ASN A 123 -9.29 11.46 1.27
N ASP A 124 -8.11 11.99 1.01
CA ASP A 124 -6.90 11.58 1.69
C ASP A 124 -6.96 11.95 3.18
N GLU A 125 -6.44 11.07 4.02
CA GLU A 125 -6.26 11.29 5.45
C GLU A 125 -4.76 11.15 5.74
N ILE A 126 -4.04 12.26 5.55
CA ILE A 126 -2.58 12.32 5.63
C ILE A 126 -2.15 13.59 6.35
N ASN A 127 -1.18 13.46 7.27
CA ASN A 127 -0.46 14.56 7.88
C ASN A 127 0.97 14.61 7.33
N ALA A 128 1.22 15.52 6.40
CA ALA A 128 2.54 15.68 5.79
C ALA A 128 3.61 16.17 6.77
N ASN A 129 3.21 16.95 7.80
CA ASN A 129 4.13 17.46 8.83
C ASN A 129 4.58 16.31 9.75
N ALA A 130 3.69 15.38 10.11
CA ALA A 130 4.05 14.19 10.87
C ALA A 130 5.06 13.30 10.13
N LEU A 131 5.01 13.31 8.79
CA LEU A 131 5.98 12.63 7.92
C LEU A 131 7.26 13.45 7.70
N GLY A 132 7.35 14.69 8.22
CA GLY A 132 8.51 15.57 8.05
C GLY A 132 8.64 16.17 6.65
N LEU A 133 7.63 16.04 5.78
CA LEU A 133 7.71 16.49 4.38
C LEU A 133 7.76 18.01 4.22
N ASP A 134 7.36 18.75 5.21
CA ASP A 134 7.48 20.21 5.31
C ASP A 134 8.92 20.67 5.59
N GLN A 135 9.77 19.79 6.17
CA GLN A 135 11.15 20.03 6.50
C GLN A 135 12.15 19.57 5.42
N ILE A 136 11.69 18.75 4.46
CA ILE A 136 12.53 18.24 3.39
C ILE A 136 12.49 19.25 2.22
N PRO A 137 13.61 19.94 1.88
CA PRO A 137 13.68 20.78 0.70
C PRO A 137 13.42 19.95 -0.57
N ALA A 138 12.63 20.47 -1.51
CA ALA A 138 12.42 19.80 -2.79
C ALA A 138 13.70 19.72 -3.63
N LEU A 139 14.58 20.72 -3.49
CA LEU A 139 15.84 20.83 -4.19
C LEU A 139 17.00 20.79 -3.19
N ASN A 140 17.91 19.85 -3.37
CA ASN A 140 19.13 19.72 -2.59
C ASN A 140 20.16 20.84 -2.93
N PRO A 141 21.13 21.14 -2.05
CA PRO A 141 22.14 22.16 -2.32
C PRO A 141 23.02 21.88 -3.56
N ASP A 142 23.13 20.62 -3.99
CA ASP A 142 23.87 20.21 -5.20
C ASP A 142 23.03 20.32 -6.48
N GLY A 143 21.77 20.71 -6.38
CA GLY A 143 20.82 20.86 -7.47
C GLY A 143 20.06 19.59 -7.85
N SER A 144 20.26 18.49 -7.14
CA SER A 144 19.41 17.29 -7.27
C SER A 144 18.08 17.49 -6.54
N PHE A 145 17.05 16.71 -6.91
CA PHE A 145 15.79 16.67 -6.17
C PHE A 145 15.86 15.73 -4.96
N ALA A 146 15.05 15.98 -3.95
CA ALA A 146 14.89 15.06 -2.83
C ALA A 146 14.43 13.68 -3.32
N ASP A 147 15.04 12.61 -2.80
CA ASP A 147 14.76 11.22 -3.23
C ASP A 147 13.29 10.85 -3.10
N VAL A 148 12.61 11.38 -2.09
CA VAL A 148 11.17 11.18 -1.86
C VAL A 148 10.30 11.68 -3.01
N LEU A 149 10.75 12.63 -3.82
CA LEU A 149 10.03 13.12 -5.00
C LEU A 149 10.15 12.17 -6.19
N ASN A 150 11.16 11.29 -6.21
CA ASN A 150 11.42 10.32 -7.28
C ASN A 150 11.49 10.94 -8.68
N ILE A 151 12.17 12.08 -8.79
CA ILE A 151 12.39 12.80 -10.06
C ILE A 151 13.66 12.26 -10.72
N GLU A 152 13.51 11.40 -11.72
CA GLU A 152 14.62 10.72 -12.40
C GLU A 152 14.97 11.36 -13.76
N SER A 153 14.06 12.16 -14.32
CA SER A 153 14.20 12.71 -15.65
C SER A 153 13.67 14.15 -15.79
N LYS A 154 14.03 14.82 -16.90
CA LYS A 154 13.45 16.13 -17.25
C LYS A 154 11.93 16.09 -17.48
N PRO A 155 11.34 15.06 -18.10
CA PRO A 155 9.90 14.90 -18.16
C PRO A 155 9.26 14.85 -16.77
N ASP A 156 9.80 14.05 -15.83
CA ASP A 156 9.26 13.96 -14.46
C ASP A 156 9.30 15.33 -13.77
N PHE A 157 10.43 16.03 -13.86
CA PHE A 157 10.53 17.40 -13.33
C PHE A 157 9.48 18.34 -13.92
N HIS A 158 9.27 18.25 -15.23
CA HIS A 158 8.30 19.10 -15.89
C HIS A 158 6.86 18.74 -15.46
N GLU A 159 6.54 17.47 -15.39
CA GLU A 159 5.19 16.98 -15.10
C GLU A 159 4.86 17.12 -13.61
N GLU A 160 5.76 16.68 -12.73
CA GLU A 160 5.51 16.59 -11.31
C GLU A 160 5.73 17.91 -10.55
N ILE A 161 6.59 18.80 -11.05
CA ILE A 161 6.95 20.04 -10.35
C ILE A 161 6.58 21.29 -11.12
N LEU A 162 7.06 21.45 -12.36
CA LEU A 162 6.87 22.71 -13.09
C LEU A 162 5.43 22.93 -13.52
N THR A 163 4.78 21.94 -14.08
CA THR A 163 3.39 22.07 -14.56
C THR A 163 2.43 22.41 -13.42
N PRO A 164 2.45 21.70 -12.24
CA PRO A 164 1.66 22.09 -11.08
C PRO A 164 2.00 23.50 -10.57
N LEU A 165 3.27 23.85 -10.46
CA LEU A 165 3.70 25.18 -10.03
C LEU A 165 3.23 26.28 -10.98
N TYR A 166 3.31 26.09 -12.29
CA TYR A 166 2.82 27.04 -13.29
C TYR A 166 1.30 27.22 -13.18
N SER A 167 0.58 26.13 -12.99
CA SER A 167 -0.87 26.18 -12.76
C SER A 167 -1.22 27.03 -11.54
N GLN A 168 -0.55 26.80 -10.39
CA GLN A 168 -0.74 27.58 -9.16
C GLN A 168 -0.41 29.07 -9.31
N ARG A 169 0.55 29.39 -10.19
CA ARG A 169 1.01 30.76 -10.43
C ARG A 169 0.33 31.43 -11.64
N ASN A 170 -0.66 30.77 -12.27
CA ASN A 170 -1.32 31.24 -13.48
C ASN A 170 -0.30 31.59 -14.61
N ILE A 171 0.69 30.74 -14.81
CA ILE A 171 1.65 30.81 -15.91
C ILE A 171 1.13 29.89 -17.01
N THR A 172 0.54 30.46 -18.06
CA THR A 172 -0.24 29.70 -19.05
C THR A 172 0.47 29.54 -20.40
N ASP A 173 1.55 30.29 -20.60
CA ASP A 173 2.28 30.28 -21.88
C ASP A 173 3.78 30.51 -21.67
N VAL A 174 4.54 30.33 -22.77
CA VAL A 174 6.01 30.44 -22.77
C VAL A 174 6.48 31.86 -22.47
N GLU A 175 5.76 32.89 -22.91
CA GLU A 175 6.13 34.29 -22.70
C GLU A 175 6.00 34.65 -21.21
N ALA A 176 4.91 34.21 -20.57
CA ALA A 176 4.71 34.36 -19.13
C ALA A 176 5.78 33.58 -18.35
N ALA A 177 6.15 32.38 -18.77
CA ALA A 177 7.21 31.59 -18.12
C ALA A 177 8.57 32.29 -18.24
N LEU A 178 8.93 32.79 -19.42
CA LEU A 178 10.20 33.51 -19.63
C LEU A 178 10.25 34.82 -18.84
N SER A 179 9.16 35.59 -18.78
CA SER A 179 9.12 36.85 -18.04
C SER A 179 9.25 36.66 -16.52
N ARG A 180 8.86 35.49 -15.99
CA ARG A 180 8.89 35.16 -14.57
C ARG A 180 9.95 34.12 -14.20
N GLN A 181 10.88 33.78 -15.10
CA GLN A 181 11.84 32.70 -14.88
C GLN A 181 12.65 32.81 -13.59
N TYR A 182 13.04 34.04 -13.19
CA TYR A 182 13.78 34.25 -11.94
C TYR A 182 12.90 34.03 -10.70
N GLN A 183 11.62 34.45 -10.77
CA GLN A 183 10.69 34.20 -9.67
C GLN A 183 10.35 32.72 -9.53
N VAL A 184 10.24 31.99 -10.65
CA VAL A 184 10.06 30.53 -10.64
C VAL A 184 11.28 29.84 -10.02
N LEU A 185 12.49 30.26 -10.40
CA LEU A 185 13.72 29.70 -9.85
C LEU A 185 13.82 29.96 -8.34
N GLU A 186 13.55 31.16 -7.88
CA GLU A 186 13.52 31.51 -6.44
C GLU A 186 12.49 30.64 -5.71
N THR A 187 11.26 30.52 -6.27
CA THR A 187 10.23 29.65 -5.68
C THR A 187 10.72 28.20 -5.58
N LEU A 188 11.31 27.65 -6.65
CA LEU A 188 11.80 26.26 -6.64
C LEU A 188 12.84 25.99 -5.56
N GLN A 189 13.69 27.00 -5.23
CA GLN A 189 14.68 26.89 -4.18
C GLN A 189 14.09 26.89 -2.76
N GLU A 190 12.89 27.41 -2.60
CA GLU A 190 12.18 27.52 -1.32
C GLU A 190 11.14 26.40 -1.10
N LEU A 191 10.80 25.62 -2.15
CA LEU A 191 9.81 24.56 -2.02
C LEU A 191 10.28 23.44 -1.09
N SER A 192 9.39 23.03 -0.18
CA SER A 192 9.49 21.74 0.49
C SER A 192 8.80 20.65 -0.35
N VAL A 193 9.04 19.38 -0.02
CA VAL A 193 8.33 18.25 -0.61
C VAL A 193 6.83 18.39 -0.40
N LYS A 194 6.39 18.78 0.81
CA LYS A 194 4.98 19.09 1.10
C LYS A 194 4.42 20.09 0.10
N SER A 195 5.12 21.20 -0.12
CA SER A 195 4.67 22.27 -1.04
C SER A 195 4.58 21.79 -2.50
N VAL A 196 5.48 20.90 -2.93
CA VAL A 196 5.38 20.27 -4.27
C VAL A 196 4.08 19.48 -4.39
N TYR A 197 3.75 18.65 -3.41
CA TYR A 197 2.53 17.84 -3.43
C TYR A 197 1.26 18.70 -3.29
N GLU A 198 1.31 19.78 -2.49
CA GLU A 198 0.21 20.76 -2.44
C GLU A 198 -0.05 21.42 -3.80
N ASN A 199 1.01 21.73 -4.55
CA ASN A 199 0.88 22.23 -5.92
C ASN A 199 0.23 21.20 -6.86
N GLN A 200 0.46 19.89 -6.64
CA GLN A 200 -0.20 18.79 -7.35
C GLN A 200 -1.67 18.60 -6.95
N GLY A 201 -2.14 19.27 -5.90
CA GLY A 201 -3.52 19.23 -5.43
C GLY A 201 -3.75 18.45 -4.14
N TYR A 202 -2.71 17.84 -3.54
CA TYR A 202 -2.84 17.17 -2.25
C TYR A 202 -3.20 18.18 -1.15
N ARG A 203 -3.97 17.70 -0.18
CA ARG A 203 -4.37 18.46 1.02
C ARG A 203 -4.11 17.61 2.23
N TYR A 204 -3.58 18.22 3.27
CA TYR A 204 -3.12 17.56 4.47
C TYR A 204 -3.92 17.99 5.68
N ASP A 205 -4.12 17.08 6.61
CA ASP A 205 -4.77 17.34 7.89
C ASP A 205 -3.76 17.21 9.03
N ASP A 206 -3.31 18.36 9.55
CA ASP A 206 -2.31 18.41 10.61
C ASP A 206 -2.86 17.93 11.97
N SER A 207 -4.16 17.65 12.09
CA SER A 207 -4.76 17.08 13.30
C SER A 207 -4.65 15.56 13.41
N LEU A 208 -4.31 14.89 12.30
CA LEU A 208 -4.10 13.46 12.26
C LEU A 208 -2.65 13.09 12.57
N GLU A 209 -2.42 11.83 12.88
CA GLU A 209 -1.10 11.23 12.80
C GLU A 209 -0.92 10.58 11.42
N SER A 210 0.32 10.36 10.98
CA SER A 210 0.60 9.62 9.76
C SER A 210 1.92 8.88 9.90
N ARG A 211 2.00 7.75 9.22
CA ARG A 211 3.15 6.85 9.24
C ARG A 211 3.82 6.73 7.89
N PRO A 212 5.13 6.49 7.85
CA PRO A 212 5.83 6.18 6.62
C PRO A 212 5.34 4.85 6.03
N ILE A 213 5.47 4.71 4.70
CA ILE A 213 5.21 3.44 4.03
C ILE A 213 6.47 2.60 4.10
N GLU A 214 6.40 1.58 4.93
CA GLU A 214 7.46 0.59 5.18
C GLU A 214 6.98 -0.80 4.77
N ARG A 215 7.86 -1.81 4.93
CA ARG A 215 7.45 -3.20 4.69
C ARG A 215 6.29 -3.60 5.61
N GLY A 216 5.24 -4.17 5.01
CA GLY A 216 4.02 -4.59 5.69
C GLY A 216 2.97 -3.48 5.83
N THR A 217 3.28 -2.23 5.51
CA THR A 217 2.28 -1.15 5.53
C THR A 217 1.16 -1.44 4.54
N VAL A 218 -0.08 -1.21 4.98
CA VAL A 218 -1.31 -1.28 4.18
C VAL A 218 -1.77 0.13 3.90
N ALA A 219 -1.83 0.50 2.63
CA ALA A 219 -2.30 1.83 2.21
C ALA A 219 -3.34 1.72 1.07
N LEU A 220 -4.17 2.74 0.92
CA LEU A 220 -5.14 2.80 -0.16
C LEU A 220 -4.47 3.21 -1.46
N ALA A 221 -4.77 2.48 -2.53
CA ALA A 221 -4.37 2.87 -3.87
C ALA A 221 -5.34 3.92 -4.41
N ASN A 222 -4.80 4.96 -5.03
CA ASN A 222 -5.54 6.08 -5.57
C ASN A 222 -5.02 6.48 -6.96
N SER A 223 -5.73 7.38 -7.64
CA SER A 223 -5.37 7.96 -8.95
C SER A 223 -4.99 9.43 -8.84
N GLY A 224 -4.49 9.86 -7.71
CA GLY A 224 -4.17 11.23 -7.35
C GLY A 224 -4.93 11.69 -6.11
N PRO A 225 -4.88 12.98 -5.77
CA PRO A 225 -5.48 13.52 -4.55
C PRO A 225 -6.96 13.19 -4.41
N ASP A 226 -7.40 12.90 -3.18
CA ASP A 226 -8.81 12.70 -2.81
C ASP A 226 -9.53 11.63 -3.64
N SER A 227 -8.82 10.56 -4.03
CA SER A 227 -9.39 9.49 -4.86
C SER A 227 -9.26 8.08 -4.25
N ASN A 228 -9.23 8.00 -2.93
CA ASN A 228 -9.23 6.73 -2.19
C ASN A 228 -10.56 5.99 -2.37
N GLY A 229 -10.50 4.66 -2.46
CA GLY A 229 -11.70 3.84 -2.64
C GLY A 229 -11.62 2.52 -1.88
N SER A 230 -11.85 1.44 -2.62
CA SER A 230 -11.73 0.07 -2.10
C SER A 230 -10.39 -0.58 -2.40
N GLU A 231 -9.61 0.02 -3.29
CA GLU A 231 -8.35 -0.55 -3.74
C GLU A 231 -7.25 -0.28 -2.71
N PHE A 232 -6.51 -1.32 -2.34
CA PHE A 232 -5.43 -1.22 -1.37
C PHE A 232 -4.20 -1.98 -1.83
N PHE A 233 -3.05 -1.57 -1.33
CA PHE A 233 -1.81 -2.32 -1.50
C PHE A 233 -1.14 -2.60 -0.15
N ILE A 234 -0.32 -3.64 -0.13
CA ILE A 234 0.59 -3.96 0.97
C ILE A 234 2.01 -3.80 0.44
N SER A 235 2.80 -2.98 1.12
CA SER A 235 4.19 -2.74 0.70
C SER A 235 5.10 -3.90 1.13
N LEU A 236 5.95 -4.36 0.22
CA LEU A 236 6.94 -5.41 0.47
C LEU A 236 8.31 -4.83 0.87
N THR A 237 8.46 -3.51 0.85
CA THR A 237 9.68 -2.79 1.17
C THR A 237 9.35 -1.40 1.73
N ALA A 238 10.34 -0.67 2.23
CA ALA A 238 10.22 0.76 2.45
C ALA A 238 10.10 1.50 1.10
N ALA A 239 9.20 2.49 1.02
CA ALA A 239 8.90 3.21 -0.21
C ALA A 239 8.67 4.70 0.08
N GLU A 240 9.77 5.43 0.28
CA GLU A 240 9.74 6.85 0.67
C GLU A 240 9.03 7.73 -0.36
N TRP A 241 9.14 7.41 -1.66
CA TRP A 241 8.51 8.14 -2.76
C TRP A 241 6.97 8.04 -2.80
N LEU A 242 6.39 7.22 -1.92
CA LEU A 242 4.94 7.11 -1.74
C LEU A 242 4.43 7.95 -0.54
N TRP A 243 5.34 8.45 0.30
CA TRP A 243 4.94 9.22 1.48
C TRP A 243 4.18 10.50 1.07
N GLY A 244 3.15 10.82 1.81
CA GLY A 244 2.33 12.00 1.56
C GLY A 244 1.37 11.91 0.38
N LYS A 245 1.40 10.80 -0.40
CA LYS A 245 0.51 10.57 -1.55
C LYS A 245 -0.54 9.50 -1.32
N TYR A 246 -0.34 8.61 -0.35
CA TYR A 246 -1.21 7.47 -0.09
C TYR A 246 -1.61 7.42 1.38
N THR A 247 -2.90 7.29 1.63
CA THR A 247 -3.44 7.14 2.99
C THR A 247 -3.10 5.77 3.55
N VAL A 248 -2.29 5.73 4.60
CA VAL A 248 -1.97 4.51 5.35
C VAL A 248 -3.16 4.16 6.24
N ILE A 249 -3.66 2.94 6.16
CA ILE A 249 -4.80 2.46 6.94
C ILE A 249 -4.42 1.37 7.95
N GLY A 250 -3.21 0.83 7.90
CA GLY A 250 -2.79 -0.24 8.80
C GLY A 250 -1.48 -0.90 8.42
N LYS A 251 -1.25 -2.07 9.02
CA LYS A 251 -0.02 -2.86 8.89
C LYS A 251 -0.30 -4.35 9.04
N VAL A 252 0.43 -5.17 8.30
CA VAL A 252 0.46 -6.63 8.51
C VAL A 252 1.19 -6.93 9.82
N VAL A 253 0.49 -7.51 10.79
CA VAL A 253 1.05 -7.89 12.10
C VAL A 253 1.34 -9.37 12.18
N GLU A 254 0.68 -10.22 11.38
CA GLU A 254 0.91 -11.66 11.34
C GLU A 254 0.66 -12.18 9.91
N GLY A 255 1.38 -13.23 9.49
CA GLY A 255 1.29 -13.81 8.14
C GLY A 255 2.20 -13.12 7.11
N GLN A 256 3.35 -12.57 7.53
CA GLN A 256 4.32 -11.95 6.62
C GLN A 256 4.84 -12.93 5.56
N GLU A 257 4.95 -14.23 5.89
CA GLU A 257 5.35 -15.29 4.95
C GLU A 257 4.30 -15.50 3.84
N VAL A 258 3.01 -15.28 4.15
CA VAL A 258 1.92 -15.31 3.17
C VAL A 258 2.02 -14.09 2.25
N MET A 259 2.27 -12.91 2.81
CA MET A 259 2.53 -11.69 2.05
C MET A 259 3.69 -11.89 1.06
N ASP A 260 4.82 -12.45 1.52
CA ASP A 260 5.97 -12.76 0.66
C ASP A 260 5.65 -13.80 -0.40
N SER A 261 4.91 -14.84 -0.05
CA SER A 261 4.46 -15.86 -0.99
C SER A 261 3.59 -15.27 -2.10
N ILE A 262 2.75 -14.27 -1.79
CA ILE A 262 1.98 -13.52 -2.78
C ILE A 262 2.92 -12.68 -3.64
N GLY A 263 3.84 -11.93 -3.01
CA GLY A 263 4.80 -11.05 -3.67
C GLY A 263 5.75 -11.75 -4.63
N ASN A 264 6.03 -13.02 -4.40
CA ASN A 264 6.85 -13.86 -5.28
C ASN A 264 6.07 -14.49 -6.45
N THR A 265 4.76 -14.24 -6.56
CA THR A 265 3.95 -14.75 -7.66
C THR A 265 3.94 -13.73 -8.78
N ALA A 266 4.73 -13.95 -9.83
CA ALA A 266 4.67 -13.10 -11.02
C ALA A 266 3.27 -13.14 -11.62
N ILE A 267 2.65 -11.98 -11.79
CA ILE A 267 1.37 -11.82 -12.48
C ILE A 267 1.64 -11.00 -13.73
N ASP A 268 1.26 -11.55 -14.89
CA ASP A 268 1.20 -10.78 -16.13
C ASP A 268 -0.01 -9.82 -16.03
N PRO A 269 0.19 -8.50 -16.00
CA PRO A 269 -0.91 -7.53 -15.93
C PRO A 269 -1.87 -7.61 -17.12
N GLY A 270 -1.40 -8.17 -18.26
CA GLY A 270 -2.22 -8.38 -19.46
C GLY A 270 -3.06 -9.64 -19.44
N GLN A 271 -2.80 -10.53 -18.49
CA GLN A 271 -3.55 -11.78 -18.33
C GLN A 271 -4.00 -11.88 -16.86
N PHE A 272 -5.29 -11.79 -16.62
CA PHE A 272 -5.89 -12.18 -15.34
C PHE A 272 -5.60 -13.67 -15.11
N SER A 273 -4.39 -13.94 -14.68
CA SER A 273 -3.88 -15.28 -14.48
C SER A 273 -4.76 -16.02 -13.50
N SER A 274 -5.20 -17.21 -13.86
CA SER A 274 -5.80 -18.19 -12.93
C SER A 274 -4.86 -18.50 -11.75
N LEU A 275 -3.58 -18.12 -11.85
CA LEU A 275 -2.54 -18.28 -10.84
C LEU A 275 -2.51 -17.12 -9.81
N SER A 276 -3.21 -15.99 -10.03
CA SER A 276 -3.24 -14.90 -9.06
C SER A 276 -3.89 -15.33 -7.75
N THR A 277 -3.36 -14.87 -6.63
CA THR A 277 -3.86 -15.22 -5.30
C THR A 277 -5.30 -14.76 -5.11
N LEU A 278 -6.18 -15.70 -4.78
CA LEU A 278 -7.60 -15.44 -4.51
C LEU A 278 -7.78 -15.04 -3.05
N ILE A 279 -8.58 -14.01 -2.81
CA ILE A 279 -9.08 -13.60 -1.50
C ILE A 279 -10.40 -14.34 -1.25
N TYR A 280 -10.41 -15.24 -0.29
CA TYR A 280 -11.65 -15.93 0.13
C TYR A 280 -12.52 -15.02 0.97
N SER A 281 -11.90 -14.27 1.88
CA SER A 281 -12.62 -13.34 2.75
C SER A 281 -11.69 -12.29 3.38
N VAL A 282 -12.27 -11.13 3.69
CA VAL A 282 -11.68 -10.09 4.56
C VAL A 282 -12.69 -9.87 5.67
N ARG A 283 -12.28 -10.03 6.94
CA ARG A 283 -13.18 -10.00 8.11
C ARG A 283 -12.51 -9.36 9.30
N LYS A 284 -13.31 -8.70 10.12
CA LYS A 284 -12.89 -8.32 11.47
C LYS A 284 -12.64 -9.58 12.31
N ALA A 285 -11.54 -9.60 13.06
CA ALA A 285 -11.09 -10.75 13.86
C ALA A 285 -11.18 -10.50 15.37
N ASN A 286 -11.44 -9.26 15.82
CA ASN A 286 -11.69 -8.86 17.21
C ASN A 286 -12.96 -8.06 17.36
#